data_b6d774120c4f4940c4f592344eb9dd5b
#
_entry.id   b6d774120c4f4940c4f592344eb9dd5b
#
_cell.length_a   1.000
_cell.length_b   1.000
_cell.length_c   1.000
_cell.angle_alpha   90.00
_cell.angle_beta   90.00
_cell.angle_gamma   90.00
#
_symmetry.space_group_name_H-M   'P 1'
#
loop_
_entity.id
_entity.type
_entity.pdbx_description
1 polymer ?
#
loop_
_entity_poly.entity_id
_entity_poly.type
_entity_poly.pdbx_seq_one_letter_code
_entity_poly.pdbx_strand_id
1 'polypeptide(L)'
;MKAYIFDMDGVIWDGNNKIPHAAEKVNEIIDSGAPYVFMTNNAMRSRDTYLKRLEKFGIKTDKEHIINSSYAAGLYIKEENGPSKIYAVGNDEMKEELRQTGHELVDYGADYVVNGLDLTVDYDKLDKGFQNIQNGAKLLACAPDLTYLEEGKIRIGSGAFARMLELVSGEKLIVVGKPNDAIMNVALKL
;
A
#
# COMPACT_ATOMS: atom_id res chain seq x y z
N MET A 1 -6.14 21.78 -17.31
CA MET A 1 -7.08 20.89 -16.59
C MET A 1 -6.51 20.63 -15.20
N LYS A 2 -7.30 20.64 -14.12
CA LYS A 2 -6.83 20.26 -12.78
C LYS A 2 -7.16 18.79 -12.57
N ALA A 3 -6.22 18.00 -12.02
CA ALA A 3 -6.43 16.63 -11.56
C ALA A 3 -6.32 16.60 -10.02
N TYR A 4 -7.00 15.65 -9.38
CA TYR A 4 -7.08 15.58 -7.94
C TYR A 4 -6.58 14.22 -7.43
N ILE A 5 -5.73 14.27 -6.41
CA ILE A 5 -5.31 13.08 -5.65
C ILE A 5 -5.85 13.27 -4.23
N PHE A 6 -6.73 12.38 -3.81
CA PHE A 6 -7.31 12.40 -2.48
C PHE A 6 -6.59 11.38 -1.59
N ASP A 7 -6.03 11.82 -0.48
CA ASP A 7 -5.74 10.90 0.62
C ASP A 7 -7.06 10.48 1.28
N MET A 8 -7.06 9.37 1.97
CA MET A 8 -8.29 8.83 2.58
C MET A 8 -8.27 8.95 4.10
N ASP A 9 -7.25 8.43 4.76
CA ASP A 9 -7.11 8.46 6.21
C ASP A 9 -6.75 9.89 6.66
N GLY A 10 -7.56 10.47 7.56
CA GLY A 10 -7.40 11.86 8.01
C GLY A 10 -7.96 12.92 7.04
N VAL A 11 -8.48 12.52 5.87
CA VAL A 11 -9.06 13.44 4.85
C VAL A 11 -10.55 13.13 4.61
N ILE A 12 -10.90 11.88 4.39
CA ILE A 12 -12.29 11.45 4.18
C ILE A 12 -12.88 10.89 5.47
N TRP A 13 -12.07 10.21 6.26
CA TRP A 13 -12.42 9.66 7.57
C TRP A 13 -11.28 9.78 8.57
N ASP A 14 -11.64 9.76 9.85
CA ASP A 14 -10.72 9.57 10.97
C ASP A 14 -11.18 8.35 11.76
N GLY A 15 -10.33 7.31 11.84
CA GLY A 15 -10.72 6.00 12.35
C GLY A 15 -11.99 5.48 11.63
N ASN A 16 -13.07 5.30 12.36
CA ASN A 16 -14.35 4.84 11.81
C ASN A 16 -15.34 5.97 11.49
N ASN A 17 -14.97 7.22 11.73
CA ASN A 17 -15.85 8.37 11.60
C ASN A 17 -15.62 9.11 10.28
N LYS A 18 -16.71 9.45 9.59
CA LYS A 18 -16.67 10.30 8.40
C LYS A 18 -16.28 11.73 8.81
N ILE A 19 -15.37 12.35 8.06
CA ILE A 19 -15.09 13.78 8.23
C ILE A 19 -16.26 14.59 7.61
N PRO A 20 -16.83 15.55 8.36
CA PRO A 20 -17.92 16.38 7.86
C PRO A 20 -17.58 17.03 6.53
N HIS A 21 -18.55 17.06 5.61
CA HIS A 21 -18.46 17.68 4.28
C HIS A 21 -17.40 17.11 3.31
N ALA A 22 -16.60 16.11 3.72
CA ALA A 22 -15.59 15.52 2.85
C ALA A 22 -16.21 14.81 1.64
N ALA A 23 -17.22 13.97 1.86
CA ALA A 23 -17.85 13.23 0.77
C ALA A 23 -18.61 14.12 -0.19
N GLU A 24 -19.31 15.15 0.30
CA GLU A 24 -20.00 16.13 -0.51
C GLU A 24 -19.02 16.85 -1.44
N LYS A 25 -17.86 17.27 -0.89
CA LYS A 25 -16.84 17.97 -1.67
C LYS A 25 -16.15 17.09 -2.69
N VAL A 26 -15.87 15.83 -2.33
CA VAL A 26 -15.30 14.83 -3.26
C VAL A 26 -16.28 14.57 -4.40
N ASN A 27 -17.58 14.35 -4.11
CA ASN A 27 -18.59 14.13 -5.13
C ASN A 27 -18.77 15.33 -6.07
N GLU A 28 -18.71 16.58 -5.57
CA GLU A 28 -18.72 17.78 -6.43
C GLU A 28 -17.57 17.73 -7.46
N ILE A 29 -16.38 17.30 -7.05
CA ILE A 29 -15.22 17.20 -7.94
C ILE A 29 -15.41 16.07 -8.96
N ILE A 30 -15.90 14.91 -8.52
CA ILE A 30 -16.21 13.77 -9.38
C ILE A 30 -17.29 14.18 -10.41
N ASP A 31 -18.38 14.78 -9.97
CA ASP A 31 -19.50 15.22 -10.83
C ASP A 31 -19.07 16.32 -11.83
N SER A 32 -18.02 17.07 -11.55
CA SER A 32 -17.44 18.06 -12.48
C SER A 32 -16.70 17.43 -13.67
N GLY A 33 -16.47 16.10 -13.66
CA GLY A 33 -15.70 15.39 -14.67
C GLY A 33 -14.18 15.63 -14.61
N ALA A 34 -13.68 16.21 -13.51
CA ALA A 34 -12.24 16.38 -13.32
C ALA A 34 -11.57 15.02 -13.06
N PRO A 35 -10.37 14.75 -13.62
CA PRO A 35 -9.61 13.54 -13.29
C PRO A 35 -9.32 13.47 -11.80
N TYR A 36 -9.48 12.29 -11.20
CA TYR A 36 -9.23 12.07 -9.78
C TYR A 36 -8.76 10.66 -9.48
N VAL A 37 -8.12 10.50 -8.33
CA VAL A 37 -7.73 9.21 -7.76
C VAL A 37 -7.69 9.30 -6.24
N PHE A 38 -8.08 8.24 -5.55
CA PHE A 38 -7.86 8.04 -4.13
C PHE A 38 -6.54 7.30 -3.92
N MET A 39 -5.68 7.82 -3.04
CA MET A 39 -4.35 7.26 -2.84
C MET A 39 -3.99 7.16 -1.36
N THR A 40 -3.57 5.97 -0.89
CA THR A 40 -3.15 5.76 0.49
C THR A 40 -1.85 4.94 0.60
N ASN A 41 -1.06 5.24 1.64
CA ASN A 41 0.10 4.43 2.04
C ASN A 41 -0.30 3.16 2.81
N ASN A 42 -1.55 3.05 3.22
CA ASN A 42 -2.01 1.92 4.00
C ASN A 42 -2.17 0.67 3.10
N ALA A 43 -1.29 -0.32 3.32
CA ALA A 43 -1.28 -1.59 2.60
C ALA A 43 -2.19 -2.67 3.23
N MET A 44 -2.74 -2.42 4.42
CA MET A 44 -3.51 -3.43 5.17
C MET A 44 -4.86 -3.75 4.57
N ARG A 45 -5.41 -2.87 3.73
CA ARG A 45 -6.74 -3.04 3.16
C ARG A 45 -6.66 -3.09 1.65
N SER A 46 -7.44 -4.01 1.07
CA SER A 46 -7.58 -4.13 -0.38
C SER A 46 -8.34 -2.93 -0.97
N ARG A 47 -8.17 -2.70 -2.26
CA ARG A 47 -8.93 -1.68 -3.00
C ARG A 47 -10.44 -1.95 -2.94
N ASP A 48 -10.85 -3.23 -2.91
CA ASP A 48 -12.26 -3.61 -2.72
C ASP A 48 -12.79 -3.21 -1.34
N THR A 49 -11.96 -3.33 -0.29
CA THR A 49 -12.33 -2.88 1.06
C THR A 49 -12.45 -1.36 1.11
N TYR A 50 -11.54 -0.62 0.45
CA TYR A 50 -11.63 0.83 0.34
C TYR A 50 -12.85 1.28 -0.47
N LEU A 51 -13.15 0.62 -1.59
CA LEU A 51 -14.34 0.92 -2.40
C LEU A 51 -15.62 0.83 -1.56
N LYS A 52 -15.82 -0.29 -0.89
CA LYS A 52 -16.98 -0.48 0.01
C LYS A 52 -17.08 0.60 1.09
N ARG A 53 -15.93 1.04 1.60
CA ARG A 53 -15.88 2.10 2.62
C ARG A 53 -16.23 3.47 2.06
N LEU A 54 -15.73 3.81 0.88
CA LEU A 54 -16.07 5.04 0.16
C LEU A 54 -17.58 5.09 -0.15
N GLU A 55 -18.13 3.99 -0.67
CA GLU A 55 -19.58 3.83 -0.92
C GLU A 55 -20.41 4.03 0.37
N LYS A 56 -19.99 3.40 1.49
CA LYS A 56 -20.64 3.56 2.79
C LYS A 56 -20.68 5.01 3.25
N PHE A 57 -19.68 5.82 2.90
CA PHE A 57 -19.62 7.24 3.23
C PHE A 57 -20.29 8.14 2.18
N GLY A 58 -20.90 7.54 1.14
CA GLY A 58 -21.66 8.22 0.12
C GLY A 58 -20.82 8.80 -1.02
N ILE A 59 -19.58 8.30 -1.21
CA ILE A 59 -18.72 8.68 -2.34
C ILE A 59 -18.93 7.67 -3.47
N LYS A 60 -19.27 8.19 -4.66
CA LYS A 60 -19.52 7.41 -5.87
C LYS A 60 -18.23 7.29 -6.68
N THR A 61 -17.61 6.14 -6.63
CA THR A 61 -16.36 5.86 -7.37
C THR A 61 -16.31 4.39 -7.75
N ASP A 62 -15.27 4.00 -8.47
CA ASP A 62 -14.96 2.62 -8.81
C ASP A 62 -13.54 2.23 -8.34
N LYS A 63 -13.22 0.96 -8.45
CA LYS A 63 -11.96 0.38 -7.96
C LYS A 63 -10.74 0.91 -8.73
N GLU A 64 -10.92 1.26 -9.98
CA GLU A 64 -9.86 1.77 -10.87
C GLU A 64 -9.32 3.11 -10.38
N HIS A 65 -10.15 3.91 -9.69
CA HIS A 65 -9.75 5.18 -9.09
C HIS A 65 -9.12 5.05 -7.69
N ILE A 66 -8.82 3.82 -7.23
CA ILE A 66 -8.23 3.59 -5.91
C ILE A 66 -6.84 2.99 -6.03
N ILE A 67 -5.85 3.66 -5.43
CA ILE A 67 -4.47 3.20 -5.34
C ILE A 67 -4.09 3.06 -3.87
N ASN A 68 -3.86 1.84 -3.42
CA ASN A 68 -3.18 1.58 -2.16
C ASN A 68 -1.71 1.21 -2.42
N SER A 69 -0.88 1.28 -1.39
CA SER A 69 0.55 1.05 -1.56
C SER A 69 0.90 -0.40 -1.89
N SER A 70 0.07 -1.39 -1.57
CA SER A 70 0.28 -2.79 -1.96
C SER A 70 0.02 -3.01 -3.46
N TYR A 71 -1.04 -2.41 -4.03
CA TYR A 71 -1.28 -2.42 -5.46
C TYR A 71 -0.17 -1.72 -6.24
N ALA A 72 0.25 -0.54 -5.76
CA ALA A 72 1.35 0.19 -6.36
C ALA A 72 2.66 -0.60 -6.30
N ALA A 73 2.93 -1.33 -5.21
CA ALA A 73 4.10 -2.20 -5.08
C ALA A 73 4.08 -3.34 -6.11
N GLY A 74 2.93 -3.99 -6.29
CA GLY A 74 2.78 -5.03 -7.31
C GLY A 74 2.98 -4.48 -8.72
N LEU A 75 2.40 -3.32 -9.07
CA LEU A 75 2.60 -2.70 -10.38
C LEU A 75 4.06 -2.28 -10.60
N TYR A 76 4.72 -1.72 -9.58
CA TYR A 76 6.13 -1.38 -9.65
C TYR A 76 7.00 -2.61 -9.98
N ILE A 77 6.82 -3.72 -9.25
CA ILE A 77 7.56 -4.96 -9.49
C ILE A 77 7.28 -5.49 -10.90
N LYS A 78 6.02 -5.45 -11.34
CA LYS A 78 5.63 -5.91 -12.68
C LYS A 78 6.27 -5.09 -13.79
N GLU A 79 6.43 -3.78 -13.60
CA GLU A 79 7.10 -2.90 -14.56
C GLU A 79 8.62 -3.16 -14.61
N GLU A 80 9.24 -3.39 -13.43
CA GLU A 80 10.69 -3.61 -13.31
C GLU A 80 11.14 -5.02 -13.76
N ASN A 81 10.35 -6.05 -13.50
CA ASN A 81 10.79 -7.45 -13.64
C ASN A 81 9.74 -8.39 -14.27
N GLY A 82 8.55 -7.90 -14.59
CA GLY A 82 7.43 -8.75 -15.00
C GLY A 82 6.81 -9.52 -13.82
N PRO A 83 6.02 -10.59 -14.11
CA PRO A 83 5.52 -11.49 -13.09
C PRO A 83 6.66 -12.08 -12.26
N SER A 84 6.58 -11.98 -10.94
CA SER A 84 7.67 -12.32 -10.02
C SER A 84 7.16 -13.16 -8.85
N LYS A 85 8.05 -13.88 -8.19
CA LYS A 85 7.81 -14.56 -6.92
C LYS A 85 8.01 -13.57 -5.76
N ILE A 86 7.03 -13.46 -4.89
CA ILE A 86 7.05 -12.50 -3.77
C ILE A 86 6.88 -13.24 -2.45
N TYR A 87 7.75 -12.95 -1.50
CA TYR A 87 7.48 -13.18 -0.08
C TYR A 87 6.89 -11.90 0.53
N ALA A 88 5.68 -11.99 1.10
CA ALA A 88 5.00 -10.83 1.64
C ALA A 88 4.98 -10.85 3.17
N VAL A 89 5.65 -9.88 3.79
CA VAL A 89 5.48 -9.52 5.20
C VAL A 89 4.28 -8.57 5.29
N GLY A 90 3.09 -9.14 5.38
CA GLY A 90 1.82 -8.41 5.31
C GLY A 90 0.62 -9.32 5.54
N ASN A 91 -0.55 -8.72 5.72
CA ASN A 91 -1.80 -9.43 5.92
C ASN A 91 -2.37 -10.02 4.61
N ASP A 92 -3.49 -10.75 4.71
CA ASP A 92 -4.05 -11.46 3.56
C ASP A 92 -4.65 -10.51 2.50
N GLU A 93 -5.16 -9.34 2.87
CA GLU A 93 -5.66 -8.36 1.90
C GLU A 93 -4.51 -7.78 1.06
N MET A 94 -3.36 -7.49 1.67
CA MET A 94 -2.15 -7.09 0.95
C MET A 94 -1.66 -8.18 0.00
N LYS A 95 -1.62 -9.43 0.48
CA LYS A 95 -1.22 -10.59 -0.33
C LYS A 95 -2.12 -10.76 -1.56
N GLU A 96 -3.43 -10.54 -1.39
CA GLU A 96 -4.38 -10.63 -2.49
C GLU A 96 -4.17 -9.52 -3.54
N GLU A 97 -3.88 -8.29 -3.12
CA GLU A 97 -3.54 -7.21 -4.07
C GLU A 97 -2.30 -7.56 -4.91
N LEU A 98 -1.27 -8.15 -4.29
CA LEU A 98 -0.08 -8.60 -5.01
C LEU A 98 -0.39 -9.73 -6.02
N ARG A 99 -1.26 -10.70 -5.68
CA ARG A 99 -1.73 -11.72 -6.62
C ARG A 99 -2.50 -11.12 -7.78
N GLN A 100 -3.39 -10.16 -7.52
CA GLN A 100 -4.18 -9.47 -8.56
C GLN A 100 -3.33 -8.67 -9.54
N THR A 101 -2.12 -8.27 -9.14
CA THR A 101 -1.15 -7.64 -10.07
C THR A 101 -0.35 -8.66 -10.89
N GLY A 102 -0.55 -9.96 -10.65
CA GLY A 102 0.01 -11.05 -11.46
C GLY A 102 1.25 -11.71 -10.87
N HIS A 103 1.47 -11.58 -9.56
CA HIS A 103 2.60 -12.18 -8.86
C HIS A 103 2.22 -13.49 -8.16
N GLU A 104 3.22 -14.38 -8.01
CA GLU A 104 3.12 -15.60 -7.21
C GLU A 104 3.62 -15.33 -5.79
N LEU A 105 2.84 -15.73 -4.77
CA LEU A 105 3.31 -15.64 -3.39
C LEU A 105 3.95 -16.95 -2.96
N VAL A 106 5.15 -16.86 -2.41
CA VAL A 106 5.97 -18.00 -2.00
C VAL A 106 6.52 -17.79 -0.59
N ASP A 107 6.84 -18.90 0.11
CA ASP A 107 7.53 -18.84 1.40
C ASP A 107 9.03 -18.67 1.23
N TYR A 108 9.62 -19.28 0.19
CA TYR A 108 11.06 -19.25 -0.12
C TYR A 108 11.29 -19.14 -1.63
N GLY A 109 12.48 -18.71 -2.01
CA GLY A 109 12.84 -18.52 -3.42
C GLY A 109 12.15 -17.33 -4.06
N ALA A 110 11.86 -16.30 -3.27
CA ALA A 110 11.26 -15.06 -3.75
C ALA A 110 12.28 -14.22 -4.54
N ASP A 111 11.80 -13.50 -5.54
CA ASP A 111 12.54 -12.44 -6.24
C ASP A 111 12.49 -11.13 -5.45
N TYR A 112 11.39 -10.93 -4.70
CA TYR A 112 11.16 -9.75 -3.87
C TYR A 112 10.60 -10.13 -2.49
N VAL A 113 11.08 -9.45 -1.45
CA VAL A 113 10.43 -9.38 -0.15
C VAL A 113 9.67 -8.06 -0.08
N VAL A 114 8.35 -8.12 -0.01
CA VAL A 114 7.48 -6.94 0.06
C VAL A 114 6.94 -6.78 1.47
N ASN A 115 7.32 -5.67 2.12
CA ASN A 115 6.90 -5.37 3.49
C ASN A 115 5.75 -4.35 3.50
N GLY A 116 4.65 -4.73 4.13
CA GLY A 116 3.54 -3.87 4.50
C GLY A 116 3.25 -3.94 5.99
N LEU A 117 2.15 -3.34 6.43
CA LEU A 117 1.75 -3.43 7.83
C LEU A 117 1.04 -4.76 8.10
N ASP A 118 1.55 -5.52 9.06
CA ASP A 118 0.96 -6.74 9.58
C ASP A 118 0.94 -6.69 11.11
N LEU A 119 -0.25 -6.62 11.68
CA LEU A 119 -0.43 -6.58 13.14
C LEU A 119 -0.19 -7.95 13.81
N THR A 120 -0.01 -9.00 13.02
CA THR A 120 0.28 -10.36 13.47
C THR A 120 1.70 -10.79 13.11
N VAL A 121 2.58 -9.82 12.78
CA VAL A 121 3.99 -10.11 12.48
C VAL A 121 4.66 -10.75 13.69
N ASP A 122 5.42 -11.80 13.45
CA ASP A 122 6.19 -12.55 14.44
C ASP A 122 7.62 -12.76 13.95
N TYR A 123 8.43 -13.40 14.78
CA TYR A 123 9.83 -13.69 14.46
C TYR A 123 9.95 -14.53 13.17
N ASP A 124 9.14 -15.58 13.03
CA ASP A 124 9.23 -16.49 11.90
C ASP A 124 8.92 -15.80 10.56
N LYS A 125 7.94 -14.90 10.54
CA LYS A 125 7.63 -14.09 9.34
C LYS A 125 8.80 -13.19 8.96
N LEU A 126 9.41 -12.54 9.94
CA LEU A 126 10.55 -11.66 9.71
C LEU A 126 11.81 -12.44 9.30
N ASP A 127 12.07 -13.58 9.94
CA ASP A 127 13.21 -14.44 9.60
C ASP A 127 13.06 -15.03 8.18
N LYS A 128 11.88 -15.51 7.78
CA LYS A 128 11.63 -15.95 6.41
C LYS A 128 11.89 -14.81 5.40
N GLY A 129 11.46 -13.58 5.70
CA GLY A 129 11.78 -12.40 4.89
C GLY A 129 13.29 -12.21 4.77
N PHE A 130 13.99 -12.22 5.88
CA PHE A 130 15.45 -12.11 5.92
C PHE A 130 16.15 -13.22 5.12
N GLN A 131 15.73 -14.50 5.27
CA GLN A 131 16.30 -15.63 4.52
C GLN A 131 16.10 -15.47 3.00
N ASN A 132 14.94 -14.99 2.54
CA ASN A 132 14.73 -14.68 1.12
C ASN A 132 15.69 -13.58 0.63
N ILE A 133 15.90 -12.52 1.43
CA ILE A 133 16.84 -11.44 1.08
C ILE A 133 18.28 -11.99 1.02
N GLN A 134 18.71 -12.81 1.99
CA GLN A 134 20.03 -13.44 1.98
C GLN A 134 20.25 -14.33 0.74
N ASN A 135 19.17 -14.85 0.15
CA ASN A 135 19.20 -15.64 -1.08
C ASN A 135 18.99 -14.79 -2.35
N GLY A 136 19.10 -13.48 -2.25
CA GLY A 136 19.13 -12.55 -3.39
C GLY A 136 17.82 -11.84 -3.72
N ALA A 137 16.77 -11.98 -2.90
CA ALA A 137 15.55 -11.22 -3.08
C ALA A 137 15.77 -9.72 -2.79
N LYS A 138 15.20 -8.85 -3.62
CA LYS A 138 15.20 -7.40 -3.37
C LYS A 138 14.20 -7.05 -2.26
N LEU A 139 14.54 -6.07 -1.43
CA LEU A 139 13.68 -5.60 -0.35
C LEU A 139 12.85 -4.38 -0.77
N LEU A 140 11.52 -4.46 -0.63
CA LEU A 140 10.58 -3.41 -0.97
C LEU A 140 9.62 -3.12 0.19
N ALA A 141 9.38 -1.83 0.49
CA ALA A 141 8.37 -1.39 1.45
C ALA A 141 7.20 -0.68 0.77
N CYS A 142 5.99 -1.06 1.16
CA CYS A 142 4.76 -0.37 0.75
C CYS A 142 4.70 1.07 1.28
N ALA A 143 5.23 1.33 2.49
CA ALA A 143 5.25 2.66 3.10
C ALA A 143 6.53 2.92 3.90
N PRO A 144 7.01 4.18 3.97
CA PRO A 144 8.20 4.54 4.72
C PRO A 144 7.97 4.74 6.21
N ASP A 145 6.70 4.81 6.65
CA ASP A 145 6.29 5.31 7.95
C ASP A 145 6.78 4.40 9.08
N LEU A 146 7.67 4.94 9.95
CA LEU A 146 8.19 4.22 11.11
C LEU A 146 7.13 4.07 12.21
N THR A 147 6.21 5.02 12.27
CA THR A 147 5.08 5.03 13.20
C THR A 147 3.82 5.53 12.48
N TYR A 148 2.66 5.19 13.03
CA TYR A 148 1.38 5.75 12.59
C TYR A 148 0.51 6.08 13.80
N LEU A 149 -0.46 6.96 13.62
CA LEU A 149 -1.43 7.33 14.64
C LEU A 149 -2.70 6.49 14.49
N GLU A 150 -3.14 5.85 15.57
CA GLU A 150 -4.39 5.09 15.61
C GLU A 150 -5.10 5.38 16.95
N GLU A 151 -6.31 5.92 16.88
CA GLU A 151 -7.13 6.26 18.06
C GLU A 151 -6.37 7.08 19.13
N GLY A 152 -5.60 8.07 18.67
CA GLY A 152 -4.79 8.93 19.54
C GLY A 152 -3.53 8.30 20.12
N LYS A 153 -3.18 7.08 19.70
CA LYS A 153 -1.96 6.37 20.12
C LYS A 153 -0.97 6.24 18.98
N ILE A 154 0.31 6.48 19.25
CA ILE A 154 1.40 6.21 18.32
C ILE A 154 1.67 4.71 18.33
N ARG A 155 1.62 4.09 17.13
CA ARG A 155 1.90 2.68 16.89
C ARG A 155 3.13 2.51 16.00
N ILE A 156 3.75 1.33 16.06
CA ILE A 156 4.86 0.98 15.15
C ILE A 156 4.30 0.80 13.73
N GLY A 157 4.87 1.53 12.78
CA GLY A 157 4.52 1.45 11.37
C GLY A 157 5.31 0.37 10.62
N SER A 158 4.86 0.02 9.42
CA SER A 158 5.50 -1.00 8.57
C SER A 158 6.93 -0.63 8.18
N GLY A 159 7.23 0.66 8.00
CA GLY A 159 8.56 1.13 7.68
C GLY A 159 9.62 0.74 8.73
N ALA A 160 9.23 0.57 10.00
CA ALA A 160 10.14 0.12 11.05
C ALA A 160 10.64 -1.32 10.79
N PHE A 161 9.74 -2.24 10.38
CA PHE A 161 10.12 -3.61 10.03
C PHE A 161 10.95 -3.67 8.75
N ALA A 162 10.59 -2.85 7.75
CA ALA A 162 11.37 -2.75 6.51
C ALA A 162 12.79 -2.25 6.79
N ARG A 163 12.95 -1.23 7.63
CA ARG A 163 14.28 -0.71 8.03
C ARG A 163 15.07 -1.71 8.86
N MET A 164 14.41 -2.48 9.71
CA MET A 164 15.07 -3.58 10.42
C MET A 164 15.63 -4.62 9.44
N LEU A 165 14.81 -5.07 8.46
CA LEU A 165 15.25 -6.02 7.44
C LEU A 165 16.40 -5.45 6.59
N GLU A 166 16.35 -4.17 6.20
CA GLU A 166 17.43 -3.47 5.51
C GLU A 166 18.73 -3.50 6.33
N LEU A 167 18.64 -3.15 7.63
CA LEU A 167 19.79 -3.07 8.52
C LEU A 167 20.48 -4.43 8.70
N VAL A 168 19.70 -5.49 8.91
CA VAL A 168 20.27 -6.81 9.20
C VAL A 168 20.74 -7.55 7.94
N SER A 169 20.12 -7.26 6.78
CA SER A 169 20.49 -7.91 5.51
C SER A 169 21.56 -7.16 4.73
N GLY A 170 21.67 -5.84 4.90
CA GLY A 170 22.48 -4.96 4.06
C GLY A 170 21.87 -4.70 2.68
N GLU A 171 20.72 -5.29 2.35
CA GLU A 171 20.02 -5.05 1.08
C GLU A 171 19.36 -3.69 1.09
N LYS A 172 19.50 -2.92 -0.01
CA LYS A 172 18.94 -1.57 -0.11
C LYS A 172 17.42 -1.61 -0.16
N LEU A 173 16.77 -0.87 0.73
CA LEU A 173 15.32 -0.74 0.76
C LEU A 173 14.79 0.11 -0.41
N ILE A 174 13.89 -0.44 -1.20
CA ILE A 174 13.08 0.27 -2.19
C ILE A 174 11.76 0.67 -1.51
N VAL A 175 11.40 1.95 -1.52
CA VAL A 175 10.13 2.42 -0.96
C VAL A 175 9.21 2.86 -2.08
N VAL A 176 7.98 2.31 -2.12
CA VAL A 176 6.99 2.59 -3.17
C VAL A 176 6.00 3.68 -2.75
N GLY A 177 5.52 3.65 -1.51
CA GLY A 177 4.49 4.58 -1.00
C GLY A 177 4.89 6.05 -1.02
N LYS A 178 3.90 6.93 -0.88
CA LYS A 178 4.09 8.39 -0.77
C LYS A 178 5.21 8.73 0.24
N PRO A 179 6.08 9.70 -0.02
CA PRO A 179 6.09 10.65 -1.13
C PRO A 179 6.88 10.19 -2.37
N ASN A 180 7.16 8.90 -2.55
CA ASN A 180 8.00 8.40 -3.64
C ASN A 180 7.29 8.41 -4.99
N ASP A 181 8.07 8.55 -6.04
CA ASP A 181 7.58 8.65 -7.43
C ASP A 181 6.86 7.38 -7.89
N ALA A 182 7.19 6.21 -7.34
CA ALA A 182 6.62 4.94 -7.76
C ALA A 182 5.08 4.94 -7.66
N ILE A 183 4.51 5.28 -6.50
CA ILE A 183 3.05 5.35 -6.33
C ILE A 183 2.43 6.51 -7.13
N MET A 184 3.17 7.64 -7.27
CA MET A 184 2.69 8.79 -8.06
C MET A 184 2.62 8.45 -9.54
N ASN A 185 3.60 7.69 -10.07
CA ASN A 185 3.61 7.25 -11.47
C ASN A 185 2.44 6.30 -11.79
N VAL A 186 1.97 5.51 -10.83
CA VAL A 186 0.73 4.73 -10.99
C VAL A 186 -0.46 5.65 -11.21
N ALA A 187 -0.59 6.72 -10.40
CA ALA A 187 -1.68 7.67 -10.53
C ALA A 187 -1.66 8.46 -11.86
N LEU A 188 -0.49 8.73 -12.40
CA LEU A 188 -0.34 9.46 -13.67
C LEU A 188 -0.67 8.61 -14.92
N LYS A 189 -0.80 7.29 -14.76
CA LYS A 189 -1.15 6.36 -15.85
C LYS A 189 -2.66 6.07 -15.93
N LEU A 190 -3.43 6.54 -14.94
CA LEU A 190 -4.90 6.45 -14.90
C LEU A 190 -5.54 7.67 -15.56
#